data_14af169877a34f6f54dfe64a9d2ec75d
#
_entry.id   14af169877a34f6f54dfe64a9d2ec75d
#
_cell.length_a   1.000
_cell.length_b   1.000
_cell.length_c   1.000
_cell.angle_alpha   90.00
_cell.angle_beta   90.00
_cell.angle_gamma   90.00
#
_symmetry.space_group_name_H-M   'P 1'
#
loop_
_entity.id
_entity.type
_entity.pdbx_description
1 polymer ?
#
loop_
_entity_poly.entity_id
_entity_poly.type
_entity_poly.pdbx_seq_one_letter_code
_entity_poly.pdbx_strand_id
1 'polypeptide(L)'
;MNKVKDFLRNTLLLSFLGVVLLLAGCVTTPKPAEREADVFFPDPPAPPRLQYLTSYTSSSDVVSESSAFDTFLTGEQQQGHQLVKPYGVAVSNGKIYVCDSQSTLVVFDVKNKKFHQMEGAKGLGKVVQPLNISLDEEGNRFVADTVRGEVLMYDKNDFFVKSFGVPGQWKPVDAVPYQGLLYVVDSKDREIKVFDIKSTEKITAFGRGNKPEENLGLPTGIAIGPDELLYISDSGRFQIVVYDRDGHQRSAIGRPGANLGHFARPRGVAVDRKGRVFVVDAAFENVQIFRADGQLLLFFGGSGTRPGNLFLPADVFIDYDNIDYFRHYADPNFEIESLVFVTSQFGDRLVNVYAFGKEKGRNYPSEEELVEKAEEKLKLWQQQGK
;
A
#
# COMPACT_ATOMS: atom_id res chain seq x y z
N MET A 1 -18.46 58.73 50.61
CA MET A 1 -17.26 58.20 49.90
C MET A 1 -17.23 56.68 49.87
N ASN A 2 -17.74 55.96 50.85
CA ASN A 2 -17.70 54.42 50.83
C ASN A 2 -18.68 53.74 49.86
N LYS A 3 -19.88 54.26 49.65
CA LYS A 3 -20.89 53.64 48.73
C LYS A 3 -20.47 53.59 47.27
N VAL A 4 -19.64 54.53 46.78
CA VAL A 4 -19.16 54.57 45.40
C VAL A 4 -18.03 53.56 45.20
N LYS A 5 -17.19 53.34 46.22
CA LYS A 5 -16.14 52.30 46.14
C LYS A 5 -16.70 50.89 46.14
N ASP A 6 -17.76 50.66 46.90
CA ASP A 6 -18.42 49.33 46.92
C ASP A 6 -19.18 49.05 45.61
N PHE A 7 -19.77 50.07 45.03
CA PHE A 7 -20.42 49.96 43.71
C PHE A 7 -19.42 49.62 42.58
N LEU A 8 -18.29 50.34 42.52
CA LEU A 8 -17.22 50.10 41.55
C LEU A 8 -16.58 48.72 41.73
N ARG A 9 -16.37 48.27 42.99
CA ARG A 9 -15.82 46.95 43.27
C ARG A 9 -16.75 45.81 42.85
N ASN A 10 -18.05 45.95 43.07
CA ASN A 10 -19.04 44.96 42.68
C ASN A 10 -19.26 44.91 41.14
N THR A 11 -19.18 46.07 40.46
CA THR A 11 -19.27 46.13 39.01
C THR A 11 -18.04 45.49 38.34
N LEU A 12 -16.84 45.70 38.91
CA LEU A 12 -15.60 45.05 38.43
C LEU A 12 -15.62 43.52 38.66
N LEU A 13 -16.14 43.05 39.80
CA LEU A 13 -16.29 41.62 40.09
C LEU A 13 -17.30 40.95 39.18
N LEU A 14 -18.41 41.58 38.86
CA LEU A 14 -19.41 41.07 37.92
C LEU A 14 -18.90 41.03 36.47
N SER A 15 -18.13 42.02 36.04
CA SER A 15 -17.51 42.01 34.71
C SER A 15 -16.39 40.94 34.61
N PHE A 16 -15.61 40.71 35.69
CA PHE A 16 -14.61 39.65 35.73
C PHE A 16 -15.24 38.25 35.73
N LEU A 17 -16.34 38.06 36.46
CA LEU A 17 -17.10 36.82 36.48
C LEU A 17 -17.76 36.53 35.10
N GLY A 18 -18.22 37.56 34.39
CA GLY A 18 -18.77 37.48 33.04
C GLY A 18 -17.72 37.06 32.00
N VAL A 19 -16.49 37.58 32.11
CA VAL A 19 -15.37 37.21 31.23
C VAL A 19 -14.89 35.77 31.49
N VAL A 20 -14.85 35.32 32.75
CA VAL A 20 -14.49 33.95 33.11
C VAL A 20 -15.55 32.95 32.64
N LEU A 21 -16.83 33.31 32.68
CA LEU A 21 -17.92 32.46 32.13
C LEU A 21 -17.92 32.40 30.60
N LEU A 22 -17.45 33.44 29.90
CA LEU A 22 -17.29 33.40 28.43
C LEU A 22 -16.06 32.60 27.99
N LEU A 23 -15.05 32.44 28.85
CA LEU A 23 -13.88 31.58 28.58
C LEU A 23 -14.13 30.10 28.91
N ALA A 24 -15.21 29.76 29.64
CA ALA A 24 -15.64 28.38 29.88
C ALA A 24 -16.46 27.78 28.71
N GLY A 25 -16.56 28.54 27.59
CA GLY A 25 -17.24 28.08 26.38
C GLY A 25 -16.50 26.96 25.68
N CYS A 26 -17.11 25.80 25.73
CA CYS A 26 -16.88 24.64 24.83
C CYS A 26 -15.45 24.10 24.77
N VAL A 27 -15.07 23.38 25.82
CA VAL A 27 -14.21 22.20 25.59
C VAL A 27 -15.09 21.20 24.82
N THR A 28 -15.12 21.32 23.51
CA THR A 28 -15.58 20.22 22.68
C THR A 28 -14.57 19.10 22.87
N THR A 29 -14.94 18.08 23.65
CA THR A 29 -14.25 16.80 23.58
C THR A 29 -14.19 16.43 22.11
N PRO A 30 -13.01 16.12 21.54
CA PRO A 30 -12.93 15.67 20.16
C PRO A 30 -13.87 14.48 20.03
N LYS A 31 -14.90 14.62 19.16
CA LYS A 31 -15.79 13.51 18.82
C LYS A 31 -14.86 12.36 18.38
N PRO A 32 -14.97 11.16 18.98
CA PRO A 32 -14.22 10.02 18.46
C PRO A 32 -14.48 9.97 16.96
N ALA A 33 -13.43 9.79 16.15
CA ALA A 33 -13.62 9.62 14.72
C ALA A 33 -14.73 8.59 14.52
N GLU A 34 -15.82 8.98 13.88
CA GLU A 34 -16.91 8.06 13.55
C GLU A 34 -16.23 6.95 12.73
N ARG A 35 -16.29 5.70 13.23
CA ARG A 35 -15.84 4.56 12.44
C ARG A 35 -16.66 4.59 11.17
N GLU A 36 -16.02 4.68 10.03
CA GLU A 36 -16.67 4.33 8.78
C GLU A 36 -17.24 2.93 8.98
N ALA A 37 -18.49 2.69 8.57
CA ALA A 37 -19.21 1.45 8.85
C ALA A 37 -18.30 0.25 8.59
N ASP A 38 -18.23 -0.70 9.53
CA ASP A 38 -17.36 -1.87 9.46
C ASP A 38 -17.56 -2.59 8.11
N VAL A 39 -16.58 -2.46 7.24
CA VAL A 39 -16.59 -3.06 5.90
C VAL A 39 -15.67 -4.26 5.92
N PHE A 40 -16.27 -5.44 5.73
CA PHE A 40 -15.57 -6.71 5.73
C PHE A 40 -15.57 -7.38 4.36
N PHE A 41 -14.56 -8.22 4.11
CA PHE A 41 -14.46 -9.06 2.94
C PHE A 41 -14.10 -10.51 3.35
N PRO A 42 -14.83 -11.53 2.84
CA PRO A 42 -16.10 -11.40 2.11
C PRO A 42 -17.17 -10.68 2.92
N ASP A 43 -18.21 -10.19 2.25
CA ASP A 43 -19.38 -9.60 2.93
C ASP A 43 -20.08 -10.66 3.81
N PRO A 44 -20.64 -10.23 4.96
CA PRO A 44 -21.47 -11.11 5.79
C PRO A 44 -22.62 -11.74 4.96
N PRO A 45 -23.04 -12.98 5.26
CA PRO A 45 -22.72 -13.80 6.44
C PRO A 45 -21.44 -14.64 6.34
N ALA A 46 -20.69 -14.55 5.25
CA ALA A 46 -19.43 -15.27 5.11
C ALA A 46 -18.42 -14.84 6.20
N PRO A 47 -17.56 -15.77 6.70
CA PRO A 47 -16.56 -15.40 7.68
C PRO A 47 -15.53 -14.41 7.09
N PRO A 48 -15.40 -13.19 7.68
CA PRO A 48 -14.56 -12.15 7.11
C PRO A 48 -13.07 -12.48 7.28
N ARG A 49 -12.30 -12.21 6.23
CA ARG A 49 -10.84 -12.37 6.23
C ARG A 49 -10.10 -11.03 6.13
N LEU A 50 -10.78 -9.99 5.65
CA LEU A 50 -10.28 -8.62 5.66
C LEU A 50 -11.33 -7.68 6.24
N GLN A 51 -10.82 -6.64 6.90
CA GLN A 51 -11.58 -5.46 7.31
C GLN A 51 -10.93 -4.23 6.70
N TYR A 52 -11.70 -3.37 6.05
CA TYR A 52 -11.25 -2.03 5.69
C TYR A 52 -11.07 -1.20 6.96
N LEU A 53 -9.94 -0.51 7.08
CA LEU A 53 -9.61 0.27 8.26
C LEU A 53 -9.74 1.77 8.04
N THR A 54 -9.02 2.29 7.06
CA THR A 54 -8.92 3.74 6.77
C THR A 54 -8.29 3.98 5.40
N SER A 55 -8.18 5.24 5.01
CA SER A 55 -7.42 5.67 3.82
C SER A 55 -6.67 6.97 4.07
N TYR A 56 -5.66 7.21 3.24
CA TYR A 56 -4.86 8.43 3.22
C TYR A 56 -4.87 9.03 1.82
N THR A 57 -5.15 10.33 1.73
CA THR A 57 -5.25 11.07 0.48
C THR A 57 -4.48 12.39 0.55
N SER A 58 -4.49 13.03 1.71
CA SER A 58 -3.92 14.36 1.92
C SER A 58 -3.27 14.52 3.30
N SER A 59 -2.61 15.63 3.50
CA SER A 59 -2.02 15.98 4.80
C SER A 59 -3.03 15.99 5.95
N SER A 60 -4.30 16.32 5.69
CA SER A 60 -5.36 16.36 6.72
C SER A 60 -5.65 15.00 7.35
N ASP A 61 -5.29 13.89 6.67
CA ASP A 61 -5.55 12.53 7.17
C ASP A 61 -4.55 12.11 8.26
N VAL A 62 -3.47 12.88 8.45
CA VAL A 62 -2.44 12.60 9.46
C VAL A 62 -2.26 13.74 10.44
N VAL A 63 -2.34 15.00 9.95
CA VAL A 63 -2.08 16.20 10.77
C VAL A 63 -3.36 16.55 11.52
N SER A 64 -3.31 16.58 12.86
CA SER A 64 -4.47 16.93 13.70
C SER A 64 -4.79 18.44 13.64
N GLU A 65 -6.07 18.80 13.79
CA GLU A 65 -6.56 20.19 13.79
C GLU A 65 -5.88 21.13 14.82
N SER A 66 -5.21 20.62 15.86
CA SER A 66 -4.43 21.42 16.79
C SER A 66 -3.27 22.17 16.12
N SER A 67 -2.80 21.73 14.99
CA SER A 67 -1.81 22.43 14.18
C SER A 67 -2.38 23.64 13.44
N ALA A 68 -3.68 23.78 13.31
CA ALA A 68 -4.32 24.96 12.70
C ALA A 68 -4.11 26.21 13.56
N PHE A 69 -4.04 26.07 14.89
CA PHE A 69 -3.72 27.16 15.79
C PHE A 69 -2.25 27.56 15.73
N ASP A 70 -1.35 26.60 15.62
CA ASP A 70 0.08 26.86 15.42
C ASP A 70 0.33 27.52 14.05
N THR A 71 -0.40 27.08 13.01
CA THR A 71 -0.38 27.69 11.67
C THR A 71 -0.87 29.14 11.71
N PHE A 72 -1.89 29.44 12.50
CA PHE A 72 -2.38 30.81 12.69
C PHE A 72 -1.33 31.70 13.39
N LEU A 73 -0.59 31.16 14.36
CA LEU A 73 0.46 31.87 15.09
C LEU A 73 1.74 32.06 14.26
N THR A 74 2.10 31.12 13.43
CA THR A 74 3.34 31.15 12.63
C THR A 74 3.17 31.79 11.25
N GLY A 75 1.92 31.95 10.78
CA GLY A 75 1.62 32.47 9.45
C GLY A 75 1.96 31.50 8.30
N GLU A 76 2.43 30.31 8.60
CA GLU A 76 2.68 29.26 7.61
C GLU A 76 1.35 28.56 7.30
N GLN A 77 0.67 28.96 6.24
CA GLN A 77 -0.37 28.14 5.64
C GLN A 77 0.27 26.83 5.16
N GLN A 78 0.06 25.74 5.88
CA GLN A 78 0.24 24.42 5.31
C GLN A 78 -0.79 24.28 4.18
N GLN A 79 -0.40 24.62 2.96
CA GLN A 79 -1.20 24.27 1.78
C GLN A 79 -1.43 22.77 1.87
N GLY A 80 -2.69 22.36 1.96
CA GLY A 80 -3.07 20.95 2.03
C GLY A 80 -2.50 20.21 0.82
N HIS A 81 -1.36 19.54 1.01
CA HIS A 81 -0.77 18.73 -0.03
C HIS A 81 -1.58 17.44 -0.14
N GLN A 82 -2.12 17.22 -1.32
CA GLN A 82 -2.88 16.03 -1.69
C GLN A 82 -2.04 15.18 -2.64
N LEU A 83 -2.16 13.86 -2.53
CA LEU A 83 -1.68 12.93 -3.55
C LEU A 83 -2.38 13.23 -4.88
N VAL A 84 -1.64 13.16 -5.98
CA VAL A 84 -2.16 13.44 -7.33
C VAL A 84 -2.41 12.14 -8.08
N LYS A 85 -1.42 11.26 -8.12
CA LYS A 85 -1.52 9.97 -8.81
C LYS A 85 -0.57 8.95 -8.17
N PRO A 86 -0.94 8.42 -7.01
CA PRO A 86 -0.11 7.42 -6.32
C PRO A 86 0.00 6.14 -7.11
N TYR A 87 1.15 5.49 -7.01
CA TYR A 87 1.41 4.20 -7.62
C TYR A 87 1.93 3.21 -6.56
N GLY A 88 3.24 3.19 -6.30
CA GLY A 88 3.86 2.30 -5.32
C GLY A 88 3.66 2.76 -3.87
N VAL A 89 3.59 1.82 -2.95
CA VAL A 89 3.48 2.07 -1.51
C VAL A 89 4.38 1.11 -0.72
N ALA A 90 5.03 1.64 0.32
CA ALA A 90 5.74 0.84 1.32
C ALA A 90 5.55 1.44 2.71
N VAL A 91 5.68 0.62 3.75
CA VAL A 91 5.46 1.05 5.13
C VAL A 91 6.63 0.61 6.01
N SER A 92 7.13 1.52 6.82
CA SER A 92 8.20 1.25 7.79
C SER A 92 8.15 2.22 8.96
N ASN A 93 8.25 1.70 10.19
CA ASN A 93 8.35 2.50 11.42
C ASN A 93 7.25 3.57 11.60
N GLY A 94 6.01 3.23 11.28
CA GLY A 94 4.87 4.14 11.37
C GLY A 94 4.81 5.21 10.28
N LYS A 95 5.59 5.04 9.20
CA LYS A 95 5.58 5.91 8.03
C LYS A 95 5.07 5.14 6.80
N ILE A 96 4.15 5.74 6.07
CA ILE A 96 3.66 5.26 4.78
C ILE A 96 4.37 6.08 3.70
N TYR A 97 5.18 5.43 2.88
CA TYR A 97 5.88 6.00 1.74
C TYR A 97 5.05 5.78 0.49
N VAL A 98 4.80 6.82 -0.28
CA VAL A 98 3.98 6.74 -1.49
C VAL A 98 4.72 7.37 -2.66
N CYS A 99 4.92 6.59 -3.70
CA CYS A 99 5.38 7.08 -4.99
C CYS A 99 4.22 7.77 -5.69
N ASP A 100 4.21 9.11 -5.69
CA ASP A 100 3.26 9.87 -6.49
C ASP A 100 3.87 10.17 -7.85
N SER A 101 3.40 9.48 -8.88
CA SER A 101 4.00 9.48 -10.22
C SER A 101 3.89 10.83 -10.96
N GLN A 102 3.11 11.77 -10.46
CA GLN A 102 3.00 13.14 -11.00
C GLN A 102 3.59 14.21 -10.08
N SER A 103 4.03 13.85 -8.90
CA SER A 103 4.51 14.79 -7.90
C SER A 103 5.91 14.41 -7.42
N THR A 104 5.98 13.49 -6.45
CA THR A 104 7.23 13.17 -5.76
C THR A 104 7.06 11.91 -4.90
N LEU A 105 8.02 11.68 -4.02
CA LEU A 105 7.93 10.68 -2.97
C LEU A 105 7.39 11.33 -1.69
N VAL A 106 6.20 10.93 -1.29
CA VAL A 106 5.44 11.49 -0.16
C VAL A 106 5.48 10.54 1.03
N VAL A 107 5.54 11.10 2.24
CA VAL A 107 5.56 10.36 3.50
C VAL A 107 4.40 10.82 4.39
N PHE A 108 3.52 9.89 4.74
CA PHE A 108 2.57 10.04 5.85
C PHE A 108 3.21 9.43 7.10
N ASP A 109 3.73 10.26 7.98
CA ASP A 109 4.29 9.84 9.27
C ASP A 109 3.16 9.74 10.30
N VAL A 110 2.51 8.58 10.34
CA VAL A 110 1.37 8.31 11.24
C VAL A 110 1.80 8.37 12.70
N LYS A 111 3.03 7.94 12.99
CA LYS A 111 3.61 7.97 14.33
C LYS A 111 3.75 9.37 14.88
N ASN A 112 4.27 10.31 14.07
CA ASN A 112 4.58 11.69 14.49
C ASN A 112 3.51 12.70 14.02
N LYS A 113 2.45 12.22 13.35
CA LYS A 113 1.36 13.02 12.78
C LYS A 113 1.86 14.12 11.83
N LYS A 114 2.74 13.74 10.90
CA LYS A 114 3.34 14.63 9.91
C LYS A 114 3.11 14.15 8.49
N PHE A 115 3.03 15.11 7.59
CA PHE A 115 3.01 14.87 6.14
C PHE A 115 4.13 15.69 5.50
N HIS A 116 4.97 15.06 4.69
CA HIS A 116 6.09 15.75 4.04
C HIS A 116 6.56 14.98 2.80
N GLN A 117 7.30 15.67 1.95
CA GLN A 117 8.09 15.01 0.91
C GLN A 117 9.31 14.34 1.54
N MET A 118 9.70 13.16 1.04
CA MET A 118 10.87 12.47 1.55
C MET A 118 12.13 13.35 1.41
N GLU A 119 12.86 13.55 2.51
CA GLU A 119 13.98 14.49 2.56
C GLU A 119 15.09 14.15 1.57
N GLY A 120 15.43 12.88 1.40
CA GLY A 120 16.46 12.43 0.46
C GLY A 120 16.06 12.53 -1.01
N ALA A 121 14.78 12.75 -1.33
CA ALA A 121 14.29 12.92 -2.71
C ALA A 121 14.61 14.32 -3.28
N LYS A 122 15.76 14.88 -2.90
CA LYS A 122 16.28 16.19 -3.32
C LYS A 122 17.73 16.06 -3.83
N GLY A 123 18.21 17.04 -4.55
CA GLY A 123 19.59 17.02 -5.04
C GLY A 123 19.90 15.80 -5.90
N LEU A 124 20.94 15.04 -5.56
CA LEU A 124 21.33 13.81 -6.26
C LEU A 124 20.28 12.71 -6.16
N GLY A 125 19.52 12.67 -5.07
CA GLY A 125 18.43 11.73 -4.85
C GLY A 125 17.09 12.20 -5.42
N LYS A 126 17.03 13.29 -6.18
CA LYS A 126 15.77 13.81 -6.72
C LYS A 126 15.10 12.81 -7.64
N VAL A 127 13.86 12.45 -7.34
CA VAL A 127 12.98 11.67 -8.21
C VAL A 127 12.36 12.56 -9.29
N VAL A 128 12.01 11.95 -10.44
CA VAL A 128 11.34 12.62 -11.57
C VAL A 128 9.95 12.04 -11.80
N GLN A 129 9.84 10.71 -11.88
CA GLN A 129 8.59 9.98 -11.96
C GLN A 129 8.75 8.66 -11.20
N PRO A 130 8.68 8.70 -9.86
CA PRO A 130 8.75 7.49 -9.06
C PRO A 130 7.51 6.64 -9.31
N LEU A 131 7.69 5.36 -9.61
CA LEU A 131 6.58 4.44 -9.79
C LEU A 131 6.44 3.50 -8.61
N ASN A 132 7.49 2.79 -8.22
CA ASN A 132 7.39 1.84 -7.13
C ASN A 132 8.50 2.00 -6.09
N ILE A 133 8.25 1.51 -4.89
CA ILE A 133 9.14 1.55 -3.75
C ILE A 133 9.12 0.21 -3.02
N SER A 134 10.29 -0.32 -2.72
CA SER A 134 10.47 -1.51 -1.90
C SER A 134 11.47 -1.28 -0.78
N LEU A 135 11.50 -2.20 0.18
CA LEU A 135 12.35 -2.14 1.36
C LEU A 135 13.23 -3.40 1.43
N ASP A 136 14.47 -3.25 1.92
CA ASP A 136 15.25 -4.39 2.38
C ASP A 136 15.07 -4.63 3.89
N GLU A 137 15.71 -5.67 4.41
CA GLU A 137 15.66 -6.04 5.83
C GLU A 137 16.32 -5.00 6.75
N GLU A 138 17.29 -4.23 6.25
CA GLU A 138 17.93 -3.13 6.98
C GLU A 138 17.06 -1.85 6.98
N GLY A 139 15.97 -1.86 6.21
CA GLY A 139 15.05 -0.74 6.04
C GLY A 139 15.53 0.32 5.04
N ASN A 140 16.45 -0.01 4.13
CA ASN A 140 16.76 0.85 2.99
C ASN A 140 15.61 0.83 1.98
N ARG A 141 15.40 1.94 1.26
CA ARG A 141 14.35 2.12 0.27
C ARG A 141 14.94 2.07 -1.13
N PHE A 142 14.29 1.33 -2.01
CA PHE A 142 14.65 1.24 -3.43
C PHE A 142 13.47 1.77 -4.23
N VAL A 143 13.69 2.88 -4.94
CA VAL A 143 12.64 3.59 -5.70
C VAL A 143 12.93 3.48 -7.18
N ALA A 144 12.02 2.82 -7.90
CA ALA A 144 12.09 2.75 -9.36
C ALA A 144 11.56 4.06 -9.98
N ASP A 145 12.43 4.82 -10.63
CA ASP A 145 12.08 6.06 -11.31
C ASP A 145 12.14 5.86 -12.83
N THR A 146 10.97 5.79 -13.42
CA THR A 146 10.79 5.43 -14.82
C THR A 146 11.32 6.47 -15.80
N VAL A 147 11.17 7.77 -15.50
CA VAL A 147 11.64 8.86 -16.37
C VAL A 147 13.12 9.14 -16.15
N ARG A 148 13.57 9.08 -14.90
CA ARG A 148 14.98 9.17 -14.59
C ARG A 148 15.76 7.99 -15.20
N GLY A 149 15.13 6.83 -15.34
CA GLY A 149 15.73 5.61 -15.85
C GLY A 149 16.75 5.03 -14.86
N GLU A 150 16.46 5.09 -13.56
CA GLU A 150 17.30 4.57 -12.50
C GLU A 150 16.44 4.00 -11.35
N VAL A 151 17.00 3.06 -10.60
CA VAL A 151 16.49 2.74 -9.27
C VAL A 151 17.34 3.46 -8.25
N LEU A 152 16.72 4.28 -7.40
CA LEU A 152 17.41 5.05 -6.37
C LEU A 152 17.36 4.32 -5.05
N MET A 153 18.49 4.23 -4.36
CA MET A 153 18.58 3.70 -3.01
C MET A 153 18.68 4.84 -1.99
N TYR A 154 17.85 4.79 -0.97
CA TYR A 154 17.92 5.66 0.21
C TYR A 154 18.11 4.78 1.44
N ASP A 155 18.82 5.29 2.43
CA ASP A 155 19.02 4.58 3.69
C ASP A 155 17.75 4.61 4.58
N LYS A 156 17.81 3.91 5.71
CA LYS A 156 16.71 3.85 6.70
C LYS A 156 16.34 5.21 7.33
N ASN A 157 17.15 6.26 7.12
CA ASN A 157 16.90 7.61 7.58
C ASN A 157 16.42 8.53 6.44
N ASP A 158 16.07 7.94 5.29
CA ASP A 158 15.58 8.63 4.09
C ASP A 158 16.66 9.44 3.33
N PHE A 159 17.97 9.23 3.56
CA PHE A 159 19.03 9.88 2.82
C PHE A 159 19.43 9.10 1.57
N PHE A 160 19.63 9.82 0.45
CA PHE A 160 20.09 9.20 -0.78
C PHE A 160 21.50 8.59 -0.62
N VAL A 161 21.65 7.36 -1.08
CA VAL A 161 22.90 6.59 -1.01
C VAL A 161 23.53 6.47 -2.39
N LYS A 162 22.80 5.90 -3.36
CA LYS A 162 23.28 5.61 -4.72
C LYS A 162 22.12 5.28 -5.66
N SER A 163 22.43 5.09 -6.94
CA SER A 163 21.45 4.63 -7.93
C SER A 163 22.00 3.45 -8.75
N PHE A 164 21.08 2.74 -9.41
CA PHE A 164 21.34 1.58 -10.26
C PHE A 164 20.84 1.86 -11.67
N GLY A 165 21.60 1.42 -12.65
CA GLY A 165 21.27 1.56 -14.05
C GLY A 165 21.86 2.79 -14.72
N VAL A 166 21.52 3.01 -15.99
CA VAL A 166 22.05 4.11 -16.81
C VAL A 166 20.86 4.91 -17.36
N PRO A 167 20.80 6.22 -17.06
CA PRO A 167 19.71 7.09 -17.52
C PRO A 167 19.44 6.96 -19.02
N GLY A 168 18.15 6.86 -19.39
CA GLY A 168 17.70 6.81 -20.78
C GLY A 168 17.88 5.47 -21.51
N GLN A 169 18.63 4.52 -20.95
CA GLN A 169 18.85 3.22 -21.60
C GLN A 169 17.71 2.23 -21.35
N TRP A 170 17.03 2.31 -20.22
CA TRP A 170 16.01 1.38 -19.77
C TRP A 170 14.82 2.09 -19.11
N LYS A 171 13.82 1.33 -18.65
CA LYS A 171 12.61 1.87 -18.04
C LYS A 171 12.22 1.05 -16.81
N PRO A 172 12.88 1.28 -15.66
CA PRO A 172 12.55 0.56 -14.43
C PRO A 172 11.15 0.98 -13.95
N VAL A 173 10.33 0.00 -13.62
CA VAL A 173 8.96 0.21 -13.13
C VAL A 173 8.77 -0.32 -11.72
N ASP A 174 9.55 -1.32 -11.32
CA ASP A 174 9.54 -1.91 -10.00
C ASP A 174 10.89 -2.56 -9.68
N ALA A 175 11.20 -2.77 -8.41
CA ALA A 175 12.41 -3.45 -7.97
C ALA A 175 12.20 -4.10 -6.61
N VAL A 176 12.84 -5.26 -6.38
CA VAL A 176 12.85 -5.93 -5.08
C VAL A 176 14.29 -6.28 -4.68
N PRO A 177 14.77 -5.81 -3.50
CA PRO A 177 16.06 -6.21 -2.94
C PRO A 177 15.94 -7.56 -2.22
N TYR A 178 16.91 -8.43 -2.40
CA TYR A 178 16.98 -9.70 -1.68
C TYR A 178 18.40 -10.26 -1.63
N GLN A 179 18.88 -10.57 -0.44
CA GLN A 179 20.20 -11.19 -0.18
C GLN A 179 21.35 -10.52 -0.95
N GLY A 180 21.42 -9.20 -0.91
CA GLY A 180 22.48 -8.40 -1.55
C GLY A 180 22.32 -8.20 -3.06
N LEU A 181 21.26 -8.73 -3.66
CA LEU A 181 20.89 -8.52 -5.06
C LEU A 181 19.66 -7.63 -5.18
N LEU A 182 19.61 -6.85 -6.26
CA LEU A 182 18.45 -6.05 -6.64
C LEU A 182 17.89 -6.56 -7.96
N TYR A 183 16.66 -7.09 -7.92
CA TYR A 183 15.93 -7.54 -9.09
C TYR A 183 15.04 -6.40 -9.58
N VAL A 184 15.23 -5.95 -10.81
CA VAL A 184 14.56 -4.77 -11.35
C VAL A 184 13.75 -5.12 -12.59
N VAL A 185 12.49 -4.75 -12.59
CA VAL A 185 11.59 -4.89 -13.74
C VAL A 185 11.90 -3.78 -14.74
N ASP A 186 12.42 -4.14 -15.90
CA ASP A 186 12.58 -3.23 -17.03
C ASP A 186 11.45 -3.42 -18.04
N SER A 187 10.52 -2.49 -18.05
CA SER A 187 9.36 -2.55 -18.95
C SER A 187 9.70 -2.24 -20.43
N LYS A 188 10.82 -1.54 -20.69
CA LYS A 188 11.29 -1.24 -22.04
C LYS A 188 11.84 -2.47 -22.73
N ASP A 189 12.75 -3.17 -22.05
CA ASP A 189 13.39 -4.37 -22.58
C ASP A 189 12.57 -5.64 -22.29
N ARG A 190 11.55 -5.55 -21.42
CA ARG A 190 10.67 -6.65 -21.00
C ARG A 190 11.47 -7.81 -20.38
N GLU A 191 12.32 -7.44 -19.43
CA GLU A 191 13.19 -8.39 -18.71
C GLU A 191 13.35 -7.98 -17.26
N ILE A 192 13.86 -8.89 -16.45
CA ILE A 192 14.29 -8.64 -15.09
C ILE A 192 15.80 -8.49 -15.10
N LYS A 193 16.31 -7.31 -14.71
CA LYS A 193 17.73 -7.03 -14.58
C LYS A 193 18.17 -7.24 -13.14
N VAL A 194 19.28 -7.92 -12.94
CA VAL A 194 19.82 -8.24 -11.61
C VAL A 194 21.11 -7.46 -11.39
N PHE A 195 21.16 -6.73 -10.28
CA PHE A 195 22.30 -5.93 -9.87
C PHE A 195 22.85 -6.41 -8.53
N ASP A 196 24.16 -6.34 -8.35
CA ASP A 196 24.76 -6.40 -7.03
C ASP A 196 24.55 -5.09 -6.29
N ILE A 197 23.93 -5.14 -5.11
CA ILE A 197 23.61 -3.92 -4.35
C ILE A 197 24.87 -3.19 -3.92
N LYS A 198 25.96 -3.90 -3.61
CA LYS A 198 27.19 -3.28 -3.11
C LYS A 198 27.96 -2.56 -4.22
N SER A 199 28.22 -3.21 -5.33
CA SER A 199 28.99 -2.68 -6.46
C SER A 199 28.17 -1.83 -7.44
N THR A 200 26.85 -1.98 -7.46
CA THR A 200 25.91 -1.43 -8.44
C THR A 200 26.05 -2.01 -9.85
N GLU A 201 26.87 -3.03 -10.03
CA GLU A 201 27.07 -3.66 -11.33
C GLU A 201 25.90 -4.56 -11.70
N LYS A 202 25.52 -4.53 -12.98
CA LYS A 202 24.55 -5.48 -13.53
C LYS A 202 25.22 -6.84 -13.69
N ILE A 203 24.68 -7.86 -13.00
CA ILE A 203 25.19 -9.23 -13.06
C ILE A 203 24.61 -9.99 -14.25
N THR A 204 23.28 -9.94 -14.39
CA THR A 204 22.55 -10.72 -15.40
C THR A 204 21.20 -10.07 -15.73
N ALA A 205 20.48 -10.67 -16.66
CA ALA A 205 19.08 -10.37 -16.96
C ALA A 205 18.40 -11.64 -17.46
N PHE A 206 17.08 -11.76 -17.23
CA PHE A 206 16.25 -12.86 -17.70
C PHE A 206 14.82 -12.39 -18.02
N GLY A 207 13.97 -13.31 -18.51
CA GLY A 207 12.61 -12.98 -18.95
C GLY A 207 12.49 -12.87 -20.46
N ARG A 208 13.59 -13.12 -21.18
CA ARG A 208 13.64 -13.36 -22.62
C ARG A 208 14.24 -14.72 -22.90
N GLY A 209 13.47 -15.58 -23.53
CA GLY A 209 13.89 -16.90 -23.96
C GLY A 209 14.00 -17.03 -25.48
N ASN A 210 14.32 -18.22 -25.93
CA ASN A 210 14.41 -18.52 -27.36
C ASN A 210 13.04 -18.70 -28.03
N LYS A 211 11.99 -18.91 -27.22
CA LYS A 211 10.61 -19.09 -27.70
C LYS A 211 9.75 -17.91 -27.25
N PRO A 212 8.79 -17.48 -28.06
CA PRO A 212 7.90 -16.35 -27.74
C PRO A 212 7.17 -16.52 -26.40
N GLU A 213 6.77 -17.74 -26.05
CA GLU A 213 6.08 -18.07 -24.79
C GLU A 213 6.97 -17.94 -23.53
N GLU A 214 8.27 -17.89 -23.70
CA GLU A 214 9.25 -17.66 -22.61
C GLU A 214 9.48 -16.18 -22.34
N ASN A 215 9.02 -15.30 -23.25
CA ASN A 215 9.24 -13.86 -23.13
C ASN A 215 8.20 -13.21 -22.25
N LEU A 216 8.62 -12.31 -21.38
CA LEU A 216 7.72 -11.39 -20.69
C LEU A 216 7.03 -10.46 -21.71
N GLY A 217 5.73 -10.25 -21.54
CA GLY A 217 4.93 -9.41 -22.42
C GLY A 217 4.98 -7.93 -22.06
N LEU A 218 4.58 -7.59 -20.85
CA LEU A 218 4.64 -6.26 -20.26
C LEU A 218 4.74 -6.41 -18.73
N PRO A 219 5.93 -6.66 -18.19
CA PRO A 219 6.11 -6.81 -16.75
C PRO A 219 5.91 -5.45 -16.06
N THR A 220 5.17 -5.46 -14.94
CA THR A 220 4.73 -4.25 -14.24
C THR A 220 5.01 -4.25 -12.75
N GLY A 221 5.25 -5.41 -12.14
CA GLY A 221 5.51 -5.55 -10.73
C GLY A 221 6.35 -6.79 -10.42
N ILE A 222 7.02 -6.81 -9.27
CA ILE A 222 7.83 -7.93 -8.79
C ILE A 222 7.73 -8.05 -7.28
N ALA A 223 7.59 -9.28 -6.80
CA ALA A 223 7.72 -9.62 -5.38
C ALA A 223 8.56 -10.87 -5.22
N ILE A 224 9.11 -11.08 -4.03
CA ILE A 224 9.77 -12.34 -3.66
C ILE A 224 8.96 -13.03 -2.57
N GLY A 225 8.76 -14.34 -2.71
CA GLY A 225 8.05 -15.15 -1.74
C GLY A 225 8.98 -15.75 -0.66
N PRO A 226 8.40 -16.33 0.40
CA PRO A 226 9.17 -17.07 1.41
C PRO A 226 9.81 -18.35 0.87
N ASP A 227 9.40 -18.79 -0.32
CA ASP A 227 9.99 -19.88 -1.11
C ASP A 227 11.19 -19.42 -1.96
N GLU A 228 11.60 -18.14 -1.81
CA GLU A 228 12.68 -17.48 -2.57
C GLU A 228 12.41 -17.37 -4.09
N LEU A 229 11.17 -17.60 -4.52
CA LEU A 229 10.78 -17.41 -5.91
C LEU A 229 10.37 -15.96 -6.18
N LEU A 230 10.59 -15.53 -7.42
CA LEU A 230 10.24 -14.22 -7.92
C LEU A 230 8.89 -14.29 -8.64
N TYR A 231 7.93 -13.51 -8.16
CA TYR A 231 6.58 -13.40 -8.70
C TYR A 231 6.49 -12.11 -9.53
N ILE A 232 6.42 -12.24 -10.84
CA ILE A 232 6.41 -11.12 -11.78
C ILE A 232 5.01 -10.91 -12.34
N SER A 233 4.42 -9.75 -12.06
CA SER A 233 3.16 -9.37 -12.69
C SER A 233 3.40 -8.99 -14.14
N ASP A 234 2.86 -9.77 -15.07
CA ASP A 234 2.95 -9.54 -16.52
C ASP A 234 1.59 -9.17 -17.10
N SER A 235 1.36 -7.87 -17.24
CA SER A 235 0.12 -7.34 -17.83
C SER A 235 -0.05 -7.72 -19.31
N GLY A 236 1.05 -7.94 -20.02
CA GLY A 236 1.01 -8.36 -21.43
C GLY A 236 0.62 -9.81 -21.62
N ARG A 237 0.90 -10.66 -20.64
CA ARG A 237 0.50 -12.08 -20.61
C ARG A 237 -0.77 -12.32 -19.79
N PHE A 238 -1.23 -11.33 -19.04
CA PHE A 238 -2.36 -11.45 -18.10
C PHE A 238 -2.13 -12.54 -17.04
N GLN A 239 -0.91 -12.61 -16.51
CA GLN A 239 -0.44 -13.64 -15.58
C GLN A 239 0.52 -13.08 -14.55
N ILE A 240 0.67 -13.80 -13.44
CA ILE A 240 1.85 -13.72 -12.59
C ILE A 240 2.78 -14.83 -13.01
N VAL A 241 3.94 -14.49 -13.55
CA VAL A 241 4.95 -15.44 -14.00
C VAL A 241 5.94 -15.65 -12.87
N VAL A 242 6.20 -16.91 -12.50
CA VAL A 242 7.06 -17.27 -11.37
C VAL A 242 8.39 -17.78 -11.88
N TYR A 243 9.47 -17.16 -11.40
CA TYR A 243 10.85 -17.54 -11.72
C TYR A 243 11.60 -17.94 -10.46
N ASP A 244 12.62 -18.81 -10.62
CA ASP A 244 13.68 -18.88 -9.62
C ASP A 244 14.65 -17.70 -9.77
N ARG A 245 15.60 -17.60 -8.84
CA ARG A 245 16.59 -16.52 -8.83
C ARG A 245 17.62 -16.60 -9.93
N ASP A 246 17.77 -17.78 -10.56
CA ASP A 246 18.65 -18.00 -11.72
C ASP A 246 17.96 -17.61 -13.05
N GLY A 247 16.67 -17.24 -12.99
CA GLY A 247 15.90 -16.78 -14.13
C GLY A 247 15.19 -17.88 -14.92
N HIS A 248 15.01 -19.06 -14.32
CA HIS A 248 14.22 -20.14 -14.96
C HIS A 248 12.76 -19.99 -14.55
N GLN A 249 11.86 -19.94 -15.54
CA GLN A 249 10.42 -19.92 -15.30
C GLN A 249 9.98 -21.25 -14.65
N ARG A 250 9.29 -21.19 -13.52
CA ARG A 250 8.81 -22.34 -12.73
C ARG A 250 7.32 -22.60 -12.96
N SER A 251 6.51 -21.55 -12.91
CA SER A 251 5.06 -21.64 -13.06
C SER A 251 4.46 -20.32 -13.51
N ALA A 252 3.13 -20.28 -13.63
CA ALA A 252 2.38 -19.05 -13.83
C ALA A 252 1.01 -19.16 -13.13
N ILE A 253 0.52 -18.04 -12.58
CA ILE A 253 -0.77 -17.92 -11.91
C ILE A 253 -1.68 -17.05 -12.79
N GLY A 254 -2.94 -17.49 -12.94
CA GLY A 254 -3.95 -16.78 -13.70
C GLY A 254 -3.84 -16.96 -15.21
N ARG A 255 -4.75 -16.35 -15.92
CA ARG A 255 -4.89 -16.35 -17.38
C ARG A 255 -5.78 -15.19 -17.82
N PRO A 256 -5.77 -14.80 -19.11
CA PRO A 256 -6.65 -13.73 -19.57
C PRO A 256 -8.14 -14.11 -19.44
N GLY A 257 -8.97 -13.18 -19.00
CA GLY A 257 -10.42 -13.39 -18.92
C GLY A 257 -11.12 -12.47 -17.92
N ALA A 258 -12.46 -12.57 -17.87
CA ALA A 258 -13.32 -11.75 -17.04
C ALA A 258 -13.77 -12.43 -15.73
N ASN A 259 -13.44 -13.70 -15.53
CA ASN A 259 -13.84 -14.45 -14.34
C ASN A 259 -12.84 -14.25 -13.20
N LEU A 260 -13.28 -14.48 -11.97
CA LEU A 260 -12.38 -14.54 -10.81
C LEU A 260 -11.30 -15.62 -11.04
N GLY A 261 -10.08 -15.34 -10.61
CA GLY A 261 -8.90 -16.15 -10.90
C GLY A 261 -8.28 -15.90 -12.28
N HIS A 262 -8.92 -15.07 -13.11
CA HIS A 262 -8.36 -14.54 -14.36
C HIS A 262 -7.92 -13.11 -14.16
N PHE A 263 -7.14 -12.58 -15.11
CA PHE A 263 -6.69 -11.18 -15.08
C PHE A 263 -7.06 -10.46 -16.37
N ALA A 264 -7.38 -9.18 -16.22
CA ALA A 264 -7.55 -8.24 -17.32
C ALA A 264 -6.45 -7.17 -17.36
N ARG A 265 -5.93 -6.76 -16.21
CA ARG A 265 -4.82 -5.80 -16.09
C ARG A 265 -4.07 -5.97 -14.76
N PRO A 266 -3.35 -7.08 -14.57
CA PRO A 266 -2.55 -7.25 -13.34
C PRO A 266 -1.44 -6.21 -13.28
N ARG A 267 -1.18 -5.66 -12.06
CA ARG A 267 -0.18 -4.62 -11.81
C ARG A 267 0.72 -4.97 -10.64
N GLY A 268 0.45 -4.40 -9.46
CA GLY A 268 1.21 -4.70 -8.25
C GLY A 268 0.99 -6.14 -7.79
N VAL A 269 2.03 -6.74 -7.25
CA VAL A 269 2.02 -8.08 -6.67
C VAL A 269 2.78 -8.08 -5.36
N ALA A 270 2.25 -8.76 -4.34
CA ALA A 270 2.93 -9.01 -3.09
C ALA A 270 2.75 -10.46 -2.67
N VAL A 271 3.72 -11.01 -1.96
CA VAL A 271 3.64 -12.36 -1.39
C VAL A 271 3.80 -12.27 0.12
N ASP A 272 2.88 -12.89 0.84
CA ASP A 272 2.92 -12.87 2.30
C ASP A 272 3.82 -13.96 2.89
N ARG A 273 4.01 -13.92 4.22
CA ARG A 273 4.87 -14.90 4.94
C ARG A 273 4.37 -16.35 4.85
N LYS A 274 3.13 -16.58 4.40
CA LYS A 274 2.54 -17.92 4.16
C LYS A 274 2.56 -18.34 2.70
N GLY A 275 3.15 -17.54 1.80
CA GLY A 275 3.22 -17.81 0.38
C GLY A 275 1.92 -17.48 -0.38
N ARG A 276 0.97 -16.73 0.23
CA ARG A 276 -0.22 -16.25 -0.49
C ARG A 276 0.16 -15.07 -1.35
N VAL A 277 -0.30 -15.10 -2.61
CA VAL A 277 0.04 -14.12 -3.64
C VAL A 277 -1.12 -13.14 -3.80
N PHE A 278 -0.89 -11.88 -3.46
CA PHE A 278 -1.84 -10.78 -3.60
C PHE A 278 -1.57 -10.06 -4.92
N VAL A 279 -2.57 -10.00 -5.78
CA VAL A 279 -2.43 -9.41 -7.12
C VAL A 279 -3.47 -8.32 -7.31
N VAL A 280 -3.01 -7.11 -7.60
CA VAL A 280 -3.87 -6.01 -8.01
C VAL A 280 -4.30 -6.21 -9.46
N ASP A 281 -5.61 -6.24 -9.73
CA ASP A 281 -6.12 -6.11 -11.10
C ASP A 281 -6.78 -4.73 -11.28
N ALA A 282 -6.11 -3.88 -12.03
CA ALA A 282 -6.56 -2.49 -12.24
C ALA A 282 -7.83 -2.38 -13.09
N ALA A 283 -8.15 -3.38 -13.91
CA ALA A 283 -9.36 -3.37 -14.73
C ALA A 283 -10.58 -3.89 -13.96
N PHE A 284 -10.37 -4.83 -13.04
CA PHE A 284 -11.43 -5.31 -12.15
C PHE A 284 -11.56 -4.48 -10.87
N GLU A 285 -10.66 -3.51 -10.66
CA GLU A 285 -10.63 -2.63 -9.50
C GLU A 285 -10.59 -3.40 -8.18
N ASN A 286 -9.88 -4.54 -8.14
CA ASN A 286 -9.80 -5.41 -6.98
C ASN A 286 -8.37 -5.93 -6.74
N VAL A 287 -8.22 -6.58 -5.61
CA VAL A 287 -7.05 -7.42 -5.28
C VAL A 287 -7.53 -8.86 -5.16
N GLN A 288 -6.91 -9.74 -5.92
CA GLN A 288 -7.15 -11.19 -5.85
C GLN A 288 -6.03 -11.86 -5.06
N ILE A 289 -6.37 -12.79 -4.17
CA ILE A 289 -5.43 -13.51 -3.30
C ILE A 289 -5.42 -14.97 -3.74
N PHE A 290 -4.22 -15.46 -4.08
CA PHE A 290 -4.02 -16.83 -4.55
C PHE A 290 -3.13 -17.61 -3.58
N ARG A 291 -3.28 -18.92 -3.57
CA ARG A 291 -2.26 -19.83 -3.09
C ARG A 291 -1.13 -19.92 -4.12
N ALA A 292 0.08 -20.33 -3.72
CA ALA A 292 1.24 -20.40 -4.60
C ALA A 292 1.04 -21.31 -5.83
N ASP A 293 0.15 -22.30 -5.76
CA ASP A 293 -0.20 -23.19 -6.88
C ASP A 293 -1.21 -22.58 -7.87
N GLY A 294 -1.63 -21.33 -7.63
CA GLY A 294 -2.54 -20.59 -8.52
C GLY A 294 -4.03 -20.72 -8.18
N GLN A 295 -4.39 -21.40 -7.11
CA GLN A 295 -5.77 -21.44 -6.66
C GLN A 295 -6.20 -20.10 -6.05
N LEU A 296 -7.29 -19.53 -6.56
CA LEU A 296 -7.90 -18.33 -5.96
C LEU A 296 -8.49 -18.67 -4.58
N LEU A 297 -8.08 -17.91 -3.57
CA LEU A 297 -8.57 -18.03 -2.19
C LEU A 297 -9.64 -16.99 -1.89
N LEU A 298 -9.43 -15.74 -2.31
CA LEU A 298 -10.27 -14.61 -1.96
C LEU A 298 -10.03 -13.45 -2.91
N PHE A 299 -10.97 -12.51 -2.97
CA PHE A 299 -10.76 -11.17 -3.55
C PHE A 299 -11.43 -10.11 -2.68
N PHE A 300 -10.96 -8.88 -2.77
CA PHE A 300 -11.51 -7.73 -2.07
C PHE A 300 -11.35 -6.45 -2.89
N GLY A 301 -12.03 -5.39 -2.49
CA GLY A 301 -12.15 -4.18 -3.30
C GLY A 301 -13.35 -4.28 -4.23
N GLY A 302 -13.20 -3.78 -5.43
CA GLY A 302 -14.24 -3.66 -6.44
C GLY A 302 -14.55 -2.20 -6.76
N SER A 303 -15.25 -1.95 -7.86
CA SER A 303 -15.64 -0.62 -8.29
C SER A 303 -16.70 0.02 -7.40
N GLY A 304 -16.70 1.34 -7.31
CA GLY A 304 -17.71 2.11 -6.58
C GLY A 304 -17.13 3.02 -5.50
N THR A 305 -18.02 3.68 -4.76
CA THR A 305 -17.66 4.72 -3.76
C THR A 305 -17.73 4.23 -2.31
N ARG A 306 -18.12 2.96 -2.08
CA ARG A 306 -18.14 2.39 -0.72
C ARG A 306 -16.73 2.38 -0.14
N PRO A 307 -16.53 2.64 1.17
CA PRO A 307 -15.25 2.40 1.83
C PRO A 307 -14.74 1.00 1.54
N GLY A 308 -13.44 0.88 1.25
CA GLY A 308 -12.84 -0.39 0.86
C GLY A 308 -12.99 -0.76 -0.62
N ASN A 309 -13.70 0.03 -1.44
CA ASN A 309 -13.64 -0.08 -2.89
C ASN A 309 -12.40 0.66 -3.43
N LEU A 310 -11.95 0.23 -4.60
CA LEU A 310 -10.72 0.71 -5.24
C LEU A 310 -11.05 1.39 -6.57
N PHE A 311 -10.23 2.36 -6.96
CA PHE A 311 -10.41 3.04 -8.25
C PHE A 311 -9.09 3.05 -9.04
N LEU A 312 -9.02 2.22 -10.06
CA LEU A 312 -7.81 1.94 -10.86
C LEU A 312 -6.60 1.62 -9.96
N PRO A 313 -6.68 0.58 -9.13
CA PRO A 313 -5.60 0.26 -8.18
C PRO A 313 -4.29 -0.04 -8.90
N ALA A 314 -3.17 0.29 -8.24
CA ALA A 314 -1.85 0.20 -8.84
C ALA A 314 -0.92 -0.77 -8.12
N ASP A 315 -0.84 -0.72 -6.81
CA ASP A 315 0.11 -1.51 -6.04
C ASP A 315 -0.49 -2.04 -4.74
N VAL A 316 0.14 -3.07 -4.18
CA VAL A 316 -0.22 -3.71 -2.92
C VAL A 316 1.03 -3.99 -2.09
N PHE A 317 0.98 -3.65 -0.80
CA PHE A 317 2.05 -3.89 0.17
C PHE A 317 1.48 -4.57 1.41
N ILE A 318 2.19 -5.57 1.94
CA ILE A 318 1.79 -6.32 3.14
C ILE A 318 2.75 -5.96 4.28
N ASP A 319 2.19 -5.54 5.42
CA ASP A 319 2.95 -5.14 6.59
C ASP A 319 2.54 -5.92 7.84
N TYR A 320 3.53 -6.29 8.63
CA TYR A 320 3.34 -7.03 9.88
C TYR A 320 3.77 -6.25 11.13
N ASP A 321 4.55 -5.19 10.92
CA ASP A 321 5.30 -4.54 12.00
C ASP A 321 4.64 -3.26 12.50
N ASN A 322 3.68 -2.72 11.73
CA ASN A 322 3.02 -1.45 12.04
C ASN A 322 1.55 -1.61 12.48
N ILE A 323 1.10 -2.82 12.81
CA ILE A 323 -0.29 -3.14 13.18
C ILE A 323 -0.81 -2.22 14.31
N ASP A 324 0.02 -1.90 15.30
CA ASP A 324 -0.40 -1.12 16.47
C ASP A 324 -0.82 0.32 16.13
N TYR A 325 -0.27 0.90 15.06
CA TYR A 325 -0.67 2.23 14.60
C TYR A 325 -2.09 2.25 14.00
N PHE A 326 -2.61 1.10 13.54
CA PHE A 326 -3.89 0.97 12.86
C PHE A 326 -4.94 0.19 13.64
N ARG A 327 -4.55 -0.46 14.75
CA ARG A 327 -5.43 -1.31 15.56
C ARG A 327 -6.69 -0.60 16.05
N HIS A 328 -6.62 0.70 16.30
CA HIS A 328 -7.76 1.49 16.79
C HIS A 328 -8.87 1.69 15.75
N TYR A 329 -8.60 1.45 14.45
CA TYR A 329 -9.60 1.45 13.40
C TYR A 329 -10.33 0.10 13.28
N ALA A 330 -9.73 -0.97 13.78
CA ALA A 330 -10.28 -2.31 13.64
C ALA A 330 -11.42 -2.60 14.64
N ASP A 331 -12.34 -3.50 14.25
CA ASP A 331 -13.30 -4.09 15.18
C ASP A 331 -12.55 -4.80 16.31
N PRO A 332 -12.94 -4.61 17.58
CA PRO A 332 -12.31 -5.26 18.73
C PRO A 332 -12.31 -6.78 18.67
N ASN A 333 -13.27 -7.37 17.93
CA ASN A 333 -13.37 -8.81 17.74
C ASN A 333 -12.56 -9.31 16.53
N PHE A 334 -11.95 -8.42 15.74
CA PHE A 334 -11.11 -8.80 14.60
C PHE A 334 -9.64 -8.94 15.03
N GLU A 335 -9.09 -10.14 14.87
CA GLU A 335 -7.69 -10.45 15.16
C GLU A 335 -6.86 -10.18 13.90
N ILE A 336 -6.02 -9.15 13.95
CA ILE A 336 -5.20 -8.72 12.81
C ILE A 336 -3.96 -9.61 12.70
N GLU A 337 -3.77 -10.26 11.55
CA GLU A 337 -2.58 -11.02 11.18
C GLU A 337 -1.55 -10.13 10.48
N SER A 338 -2.00 -9.30 9.56
CA SER A 338 -1.18 -8.32 8.83
C SER A 338 -2.04 -7.15 8.37
N LEU A 339 -1.38 -6.07 7.98
CA LEU A 339 -1.99 -4.95 7.26
C LEU A 339 -1.76 -5.14 5.76
N VAL A 340 -2.71 -4.70 4.95
CA VAL A 340 -2.62 -4.67 3.50
C VAL A 340 -2.88 -3.24 3.04
N PHE A 341 -1.90 -2.64 2.39
CA PHE A 341 -2.00 -1.31 1.80
C PHE A 341 -2.21 -1.43 0.31
N VAL A 342 -3.19 -0.71 -0.23
CA VAL A 342 -3.47 -0.70 -1.67
C VAL A 342 -3.61 0.73 -2.15
N THR A 343 -2.85 1.09 -3.17
CA THR A 343 -2.97 2.41 -3.81
C THR A 343 -4.04 2.39 -4.90
N SER A 344 -4.85 3.44 -4.93
CA SER A 344 -5.77 3.77 -6.03
C SER A 344 -5.28 5.02 -6.74
N GLN A 345 -5.25 5.02 -8.08
CA GLN A 345 -4.72 6.16 -8.85
C GLN A 345 -5.71 7.33 -8.92
N PHE A 346 -6.98 7.08 -8.64
CA PHE A 346 -8.06 8.06 -8.69
C PHE A 346 -9.05 7.83 -7.54
N GLY A 347 -10.01 8.77 -7.39
CA GLY A 347 -11.03 8.72 -6.36
C GLY A 347 -10.66 9.47 -5.09
N ASP A 348 -11.49 9.33 -4.06
CA ASP A 348 -11.35 10.06 -2.80
C ASP A 348 -10.48 9.31 -1.76
N ARG A 349 -10.14 8.05 -2.02
CA ARG A 349 -9.36 7.16 -1.17
C ARG A 349 -8.17 6.62 -1.95
N LEU A 350 -7.02 7.28 -1.78
CA LEU A 350 -5.85 7.04 -2.64
C LEU A 350 -4.90 5.97 -2.09
N VAL A 351 -4.72 5.89 -0.76
CA VAL A 351 -4.00 4.81 -0.10
C VAL A 351 -4.96 4.13 0.86
N ASN A 352 -5.43 2.96 0.52
CA ASN A 352 -6.40 2.21 1.30
C ASN A 352 -5.69 1.22 2.22
N VAL A 353 -6.13 1.13 3.49
CA VAL A 353 -5.56 0.26 4.50
C VAL A 353 -6.59 -0.76 4.94
N TYR A 354 -6.21 -2.02 4.87
CA TYR A 354 -7.03 -3.15 5.31
C TYR A 354 -6.28 -3.95 6.37
N ALA A 355 -7.02 -4.50 7.33
CA ALA A 355 -6.54 -5.57 8.20
C ALA A 355 -6.84 -6.91 7.53
N PHE A 356 -5.84 -7.75 7.33
CA PHE A 356 -6.02 -9.16 7.00
C PHE A 356 -5.97 -9.97 8.30
N GLY A 357 -6.94 -10.88 8.50
CA GLY A 357 -7.03 -11.59 9.76
C GLY A 357 -8.27 -12.50 9.85
N LYS A 358 -8.85 -12.56 11.04
CA LYS A 358 -10.02 -13.37 11.34
C LYS A 358 -10.82 -12.78 12.50
N GLU A 359 -12.11 -13.10 12.55
CA GLU A 359 -12.98 -12.77 13.68
C GLU A 359 -12.73 -13.75 14.83
N LYS A 360 -12.58 -13.24 16.04
CA LYS A 360 -12.35 -14.06 17.25
C LYS A 360 -13.51 -15.01 17.51
N GLY A 361 -13.17 -16.23 17.92
CA GLY A 361 -14.17 -17.24 18.27
C GLY A 361 -14.92 -17.86 17.09
N ARG A 362 -14.64 -17.45 15.85
CA ARG A 362 -15.23 -18.03 14.65
C ARG A 362 -14.34 -19.14 14.09
N ASN A 363 -14.96 -20.24 13.67
CA ASN A 363 -14.23 -21.33 13.03
C ASN A 363 -14.01 -21.00 11.55
N TYR A 364 -12.75 -21.02 11.12
CA TYR A 364 -12.35 -20.86 9.73
C TYR A 364 -11.85 -22.20 9.21
N PRO A 365 -12.38 -22.69 8.09
CA PRO A 365 -11.87 -23.92 7.49
C PRO A 365 -10.37 -23.74 7.13
N SER A 366 -9.61 -24.81 7.29
CA SER A 366 -8.23 -24.84 6.81
C SER A 366 -8.17 -24.68 5.28
N GLU A 367 -6.99 -24.34 4.75
CA GLU A 367 -6.82 -24.23 3.30
C GLU A 367 -7.06 -25.59 2.62
N GLU A 368 -6.66 -26.69 3.26
CA GLU A 368 -6.92 -28.05 2.81
C GLU A 368 -8.44 -28.36 2.76
N GLU A 369 -9.18 -28.01 3.81
CA GLU A 369 -10.64 -28.19 3.85
C GLU A 369 -11.36 -27.37 2.77
N LEU A 370 -10.86 -26.18 2.43
CA LEU A 370 -11.42 -25.35 1.36
C LEU A 370 -11.18 -25.99 -0.02
N VAL A 371 -9.99 -26.57 -0.24
CA VAL A 371 -9.64 -27.29 -1.45
C VAL A 371 -10.51 -28.53 -1.63
N GLU A 372 -10.63 -29.35 -0.58
CA GLU A 372 -11.44 -30.58 -0.61
C GLU A 372 -12.91 -30.25 -0.93
N LYS A 373 -13.48 -29.22 -0.31
CA LYS A 373 -14.84 -28.76 -0.62
C LYS A 373 -14.99 -28.23 -2.05
N ALA A 374 -13.96 -27.56 -2.58
CA ALA A 374 -13.98 -27.07 -3.96
C ALA A 374 -13.93 -28.23 -4.95
N GLU A 375 -13.09 -29.24 -4.72
CA GLU A 375 -13.02 -30.45 -5.52
C GLU A 375 -14.31 -31.29 -5.48
N GLU A 376 -14.90 -31.43 -4.32
CA GLU A 376 -16.21 -32.10 -4.17
C GLU A 376 -17.31 -31.41 -4.99
N LYS A 377 -17.38 -30.06 -4.88
CA LYS A 377 -18.34 -29.28 -5.69
C LYS A 377 -18.09 -29.45 -7.20
N LEU A 378 -16.83 -29.45 -7.62
CA LEU A 378 -16.48 -29.65 -9.03
C LEU A 378 -16.90 -31.03 -9.52
N LYS A 379 -16.66 -32.09 -8.73
CA LYS A 379 -17.08 -33.45 -9.03
C LYS A 379 -18.61 -33.57 -9.16
N LEU A 380 -19.34 -32.97 -8.21
CA LEU A 380 -20.81 -32.92 -8.24
C LEU A 380 -21.34 -32.18 -9.46
N TRP A 381 -20.72 -31.06 -9.83
CA TRP A 381 -21.11 -30.28 -11.01
C TRP A 381 -20.84 -31.06 -12.32
N GLN A 382 -19.73 -31.79 -12.43
CA GLN A 382 -19.41 -32.64 -13.55
C GLN A 382 -20.37 -33.85 -13.68
N GLN A 383 -20.91 -34.35 -12.56
CA GLN A 383 -21.90 -35.46 -12.57
C GLN A 383 -23.31 -35.00 -12.97
N GLN A 384 -23.67 -33.73 -12.70
CA GLN A 384 -24.97 -33.14 -13.02
C GLN A 384 -25.05 -32.61 -14.46
N GLY A 385 -23.92 -32.43 -15.14
CA GLY A 385 -23.81 -31.93 -16.52
C GLY A 385 -23.73 -33.06 -17.57
N LYS A 386 -24.10 -34.32 -17.23
CA LYS A 386 -24.21 -35.44 -18.17
C LYS A 386 -25.65 -35.75 -18.52
#